data_5ab078e447350812efc434913e764e6c
#
_entry.id   5ab078e447350812efc434913e764e6c
#
_cell.length_a   1.000
_cell.length_b   1.000
_cell.length_c   1.000
_cell.angle_alpha   90.00
_cell.angle_beta   90.00
_cell.angle_gamma   90.00
#
_symmetry.space_group_name_H-M   'P 1'
#
loop_
_entity.id
_entity.type
_entity.pdbx_description
1 polymer ?
#
loop_
_entity_poly.entity_id
_entity_poly.type
_entity_poly.pdbx_seq_one_letter_code
_entity_poly.pdbx_strand_id
1 'polypeptide(L)'
;LAPQSLETGALKQGIRAAAPQLAQVLATREGLWLGSHFLFDDVWLDLMVLSGRDKGQPLQLGVLEYLTGKRVAWGQKIRRRDEETGKMIDINQRDMRSILALWGATVGYSPKGTTLVVENGTAAISKELEDLLYHASGGLIKVDRSGIGGVRQTLKQGHGGRGVGNPRHKAALESYHNLQHNRISHLPGATGHDRTPPETLHGLVRAEEQLIKAMDKLPANKAGQLKHYMLTMDELS
;
A
#
# COMPACT_ATOMS: atom_id res chain seq x y z
N LEU A 1 -32.44 -15.28 -16.61
CA LEU A 1 -32.58 -14.17 -15.66
C LEU A 1 -32.27 -12.88 -16.43
N ALA A 2 -33.27 -12.01 -16.66
CA ALA A 2 -33.05 -10.71 -17.29
C ALA A 2 -32.08 -9.87 -16.43
N PRO A 3 -31.14 -9.13 -17.04
CA PRO A 3 -30.24 -8.27 -16.29
C PRO A 3 -31.11 -7.24 -15.55
N GLN A 4 -30.93 -7.16 -14.24
CA GLN A 4 -31.58 -6.11 -13.44
C GLN A 4 -31.12 -4.76 -13.98
N SER A 5 -32.06 -3.87 -14.26
CA SER A 5 -31.70 -2.52 -14.66
C SER A 5 -30.92 -1.85 -13.52
N LEU A 6 -29.99 -0.97 -13.85
CA LEU A 6 -29.20 -0.17 -12.90
C LEU A 6 -30.09 0.53 -11.87
N GLU A 7 -31.26 1.03 -12.30
CA GLU A 7 -32.25 1.68 -11.45
C GLU A 7 -32.85 0.72 -10.44
N THR A 8 -33.19 -0.50 -10.86
CA THR A 8 -33.73 -1.53 -9.98
C THR A 8 -32.70 -2.02 -8.97
N GLY A 9 -31.44 -2.11 -9.37
CA GLY A 9 -30.32 -2.44 -8.49
C GLY A 9 -30.08 -1.34 -7.45
N ALA A 10 -30.07 -0.08 -7.87
CA ALA A 10 -29.89 1.07 -6.99
C ALA A 10 -31.03 1.23 -5.96
N LEU A 11 -32.26 1.00 -6.38
CA LEU A 11 -33.45 1.06 -5.50
C LEU A 11 -33.49 -0.07 -4.48
N LYS A 12 -33.07 -1.28 -4.86
CA LYS A 12 -33.12 -2.46 -3.97
C LYS A 12 -31.93 -2.58 -3.04
N GLN A 13 -30.75 -2.22 -3.51
CA GLN A 13 -29.48 -2.48 -2.81
C GLN A 13 -28.74 -1.22 -2.39
N GLY A 14 -29.25 -0.05 -2.77
CA GLY A 14 -28.63 1.24 -2.56
C GLY A 14 -27.55 1.55 -3.61
N ILE A 15 -27.27 2.84 -3.77
CA ILE A 15 -26.32 3.36 -4.77
C ILE A 15 -24.92 2.75 -4.66
N ARG A 16 -24.49 2.41 -3.44
CA ARG A 16 -23.18 1.79 -3.24
C ARG A 16 -23.05 0.41 -3.87
N ALA A 17 -24.10 -0.40 -3.79
CA ALA A 17 -24.12 -1.73 -4.39
C ALA A 17 -24.28 -1.68 -5.91
N ALA A 18 -24.92 -0.63 -6.45
CA ALA A 18 -25.07 -0.41 -7.88
C ALA A 18 -23.84 0.26 -8.51
N ALA A 19 -22.99 0.91 -7.73
CA ALA A 19 -21.80 1.63 -8.22
C ALA A 19 -20.87 0.77 -9.12
N PRO A 20 -20.63 -0.52 -8.85
CA PRO A 20 -19.84 -1.38 -9.75
C PRO A 20 -20.50 -1.62 -11.12
N GLN A 21 -21.82 -1.44 -11.22
CA GLN A 21 -22.60 -1.66 -12.46
C GLN A 21 -22.74 -0.39 -13.30
N LEU A 22 -22.39 0.78 -12.73
CA LEU A 22 -22.36 2.04 -13.47
C LEU A 22 -21.35 1.94 -14.59
N ALA A 23 -21.71 2.48 -15.77
CA ALA A 23 -20.76 2.62 -16.87
C ALA A 23 -19.51 3.35 -16.37
N GLN A 24 -18.40 2.64 -16.33
CA GLN A 24 -17.16 3.18 -15.79
C GLN A 24 -16.35 3.71 -16.95
N VAL A 25 -15.91 4.94 -16.82
CA VAL A 25 -14.85 5.46 -17.69
C VAL A 25 -13.60 4.64 -17.42
N LEU A 26 -13.20 3.85 -18.41
CA LEU A 26 -11.92 3.14 -18.35
C LEU A 26 -10.84 4.21 -18.28
N ALA A 27 -10.03 4.17 -17.23
CA ALA A 27 -8.85 5.02 -17.15
C ALA A 27 -7.89 4.60 -18.26
N THR A 28 -7.80 5.41 -19.31
CA THR A 28 -6.86 5.18 -20.40
C THR A 28 -5.53 5.87 -20.06
N ARG A 29 -4.44 5.40 -20.66
CA ARG A 29 -3.15 6.08 -20.59
C ARG A 29 -2.96 7.09 -21.74
N GLU A 30 -3.98 7.24 -22.58
CA GLU A 30 -3.99 8.16 -23.68
C GLU A 30 -3.90 9.61 -23.17
N GLY A 31 -3.05 10.40 -23.79
CA GLY A 31 -2.80 11.79 -23.39
C GLY A 31 -1.97 11.97 -22.12
N LEU A 32 -1.52 10.90 -21.47
CA LEU A 32 -0.60 10.97 -20.35
C LEU A 32 0.85 11.10 -20.82
N TRP A 33 1.67 11.69 -19.98
CA TRP A 33 3.12 11.80 -20.17
C TRP A 33 3.85 11.21 -18.97
N LEU A 34 5.13 10.94 -19.12
CA LEU A 34 5.96 10.41 -18.05
C LEU A 34 5.96 11.36 -16.85
N GLY A 35 5.69 10.83 -15.68
CA GLY A 35 5.57 11.61 -14.44
C GLY A 35 4.28 12.40 -14.30
N SER A 36 3.27 12.17 -15.16
CA SER A 36 1.97 12.84 -15.05
C SER A 36 1.17 12.41 -13.83
N HIS A 37 1.23 11.12 -13.49
CA HIS A 37 0.47 10.54 -12.37
C HIS A 37 1.30 9.54 -11.60
N PHE A 38 1.30 9.67 -10.27
CA PHE A 38 1.87 8.70 -9.34
C PHE A 38 0.78 8.21 -8.39
N LEU A 39 0.69 6.89 -8.26
CA LEU A 39 -0.24 6.23 -7.36
C LEU A 39 0.47 5.85 -6.07
N PHE A 40 -0.06 6.29 -4.95
CA PHE A 40 0.43 5.95 -3.61
C PHE A 40 -0.53 4.97 -2.97
N ASP A 41 -0.01 3.85 -2.51
CA ASP A 41 -0.79 2.85 -1.81
C ASP A 41 0.06 2.06 -0.83
N ASP A 42 -0.59 1.52 0.18
CA ASP A 42 0.02 0.61 1.13
C ASP A 42 -0.51 -0.81 0.92
N VAL A 43 0.35 -1.78 1.14
CA VAL A 43 0.04 -3.20 1.01
C VAL A 43 0.70 -4.01 2.11
N TRP A 44 -0.05 -4.95 2.68
CA TRP A 44 0.49 -6.01 3.53
C TRP A 44 1.16 -7.03 2.64
N LEU A 45 2.42 -7.31 2.92
CA LEU A 45 3.09 -8.41 2.24
C LEU A 45 2.66 -9.73 2.91
N ASP A 46 2.27 -10.72 2.11
CA ASP A 46 1.92 -12.06 2.58
C ASP A 46 3.18 -12.86 2.96
N LEU A 47 3.95 -12.29 3.87
CA LEU A 47 5.24 -12.80 4.31
C LEU A 47 5.46 -12.44 5.79
N MET A 48 5.90 -13.39 6.60
CA MET A 48 6.38 -13.13 7.96
C MET A 48 7.89 -12.93 7.92
N VAL A 49 8.37 -11.85 8.52
CA VAL A 49 9.81 -11.52 8.60
C VAL A 49 10.23 -11.13 10.00
N LEU A 50 11.53 -11.03 10.21
CA LEU A 50 12.15 -10.59 11.45
C LEU A 50 12.62 -9.13 11.35
N SER A 51 12.48 -8.38 12.44
CA SER A 51 13.11 -7.08 12.64
C SER A 51 13.73 -7.06 14.02
N GLY A 52 15.01 -7.32 14.09
CA GLY A 52 15.66 -7.65 15.35
C GLY A 52 15.09 -8.92 15.95
N ARG A 53 14.43 -8.81 17.10
CA ARG A 53 13.73 -9.93 17.77
C ARG A 53 12.23 -10.00 17.48
N ASP A 54 11.68 -8.94 16.89
CA ASP A 54 10.26 -8.86 16.54
C ASP A 54 9.99 -9.61 15.25
N LYS A 55 8.84 -10.24 15.17
CA LYS A 55 8.34 -10.88 13.96
C LYS A 55 7.00 -10.29 13.57
N GLY A 56 6.76 -10.16 12.29
CA GLY A 56 5.49 -9.64 11.81
C GLY A 56 5.43 -9.57 10.29
N GLN A 57 4.26 -9.24 9.79
CA GLN A 57 4.07 -8.96 8.37
C GLN A 57 4.55 -7.55 8.06
N PRO A 58 5.35 -7.35 7.01
CA PRO A 58 5.70 -6.01 6.55
C PRO A 58 4.48 -5.32 5.95
N LEU A 59 4.31 -4.05 6.33
CA LEU A 59 3.45 -3.11 5.65
C LEU A 59 4.35 -2.27 4.73
N GLN A 60 4.10 -2.33 3.43
CA GLN A 60 4.85 -1.60 2.43
C GLN A 60 4.02 -0.41 1.92
N LEU A 61 4.61 0.77 1.93
CA LEU A 61 4.11 1.94 1.22
C LEU A 61 4.87 2.07 -0.08
N GLY A 62 4.16 2.11 -1.20
CA GLY A 62 4.75 2.17 -2.54
C GLY A 62 4.25 3.34 -3.37
N VAL A 63 5.08 3.75 -4.32
CA VAL A 63 4.77 4.77 -5.32
C VAL A 63 4.97 4.17 -6.70
N LEU A 64 3.89 4.10 -7.46
CA LEU A 64 3.86 3.61 -8.83
C LEU A 64 3.71 4.77 -9.81
N GLU A 65 4.58 4.86 -10.81
CA GLU A 65 4.37 5.74 -11.94
C GLU A 65 3.34 5.11 -12.88
N TYR A 66 2.25 5.84 -13.14
CA TYR A 66 1.06 5.25 -13.76
C TYR A 66 1.24 4.90 -15.24
N LEU A 67 1.96 5.72 -16.01
CA LEU A 67 2.13 5.51 -17.45
C LEU A 67 2.95 4.25 -17.73
N THR A 68 4.04 4.06 -17.00
CA THR A 68 4.97 2.94 -17.19
C THR A 68 4.60 1.71 -16.36
N GLY A 69 3.83 1.88 -15.28
CA GLY A 69 3.57 0.83 -14.30
C GLY A 69 4.80 0.48 -13.45
N LYS A 70 5.84 1.32 -13.43
CA LYS A 70 7.04 1.09 -12.61
C LYS A 70 6.87 1.61 -11.20
N ARG A 71 7.26 0.81 -10.23
CA ARG A 71 7.45 1.28 -8.85
C ARG A 71 8.73 2.11 -8.78
N VAL A 72 8.60 3.35 -8.31
CA VAL A 72 9.67 4.35 -8.32
C VAL A 72 10.19 4.69 -6.94
N ALA A 73 9.38 4.47 -5.92
CA ALA A 73 9.79 4.60 -4.53
C ALA A 73 9.00 3.63 -3.66
N TRP A 74 9.60 3.15 -2.58
CA TRP A 74 8.91 2.32 -1.57
C TRP A 74 9.64 2.39 -0.24
N GLY A 75 8.88 2.09 0.82
CA GLY A 75 9.41 1.89 2.16
C GLY A 75 8.61 0.80 2.85
N GLN A 76 9.21 0.13 3.81
CA GLN A 76 8.60 -0.98 4.53
C GLN A 76 8.80 -0.82 6.02
N LYS A 77 7.83 -1.29 6.80
CA LYS A 77 7.98 -1.46 8.24
C LYS A 77 7.16 -2.64 8.72
N ILE A 78 7.60 -3.28 9.80
CA ILE A 78 6.77 -4.26 10.48
C ILE A 78 5.67 -3.55 11.26
N ARG A 79 4.44 -4.01 11.06
CA ARG A 79 3.32 -3.60 11.92
C ARG A 79 3.48 -4.26 13.28
N ARG A 80 3.51 -3.46 14.31
CA ARG A 80 3.59 -3.93 15.68
C ARG A 80 2.57 -3.21 16.54
N ARG A 81 2.20 -3.84 17.63
CA ARG A 81 1.42 -3.18 18.66
C ARG A 81 2.37 -2.38 19.54
N ASP A 82 2.02 -1.13 19.80
CA ASP A 82 2.70 -0.31 20.79
C ASP A 82 2.49 -0.93 22.17
N GLU A 83 3.55 -1.18 22.90
CA GLU A 83 3.49 -1.86 24.21
C GLU A 83 2.83 -1.02 25.29
N GLU A 84 2.97 0.31 25.22
CA GLU A 84 2.43 1.23 26.21
C GLU A 84 0.95 1.54 25.94
N THR A 85 0.62 1.82 24.69
CA THR A 85 -0.73 2.27 24.32
C THR A 85 -1.64 1.15 23.81
N GLY A 86 -1.08 -0.02 23.50
CA GLY A 86 -1.79 -1.15 22.89
C GLY A 86 -2.27 -0.89 21.46
N LYS A 87 -1.97 0.28 20.89
CA LYS A 87 -2.38 0.65 19.53
C LYS A 87 -1.47 0.05 18.49
N MET A 88 -2.03 -0.24 17.32
CA MET A 88 -1.23 -0.68 16.19
C MET A 88 -0.44 0.49 15.60
N ILE A 89 0.87 0.29 15.44
CA ILE A 89 1.76 1.23 14.76
C ILE A 89 1.64 0.95 13.26
N ASP A 90 0.89 1.81 12.59
CA ASP A 90 0.68 1.80 11.13
C ASP A 90 1.54 2.85 10.42
N ILE A 91 1.38 2.95 9.09
CA ILE A 91 1.95 4.04 8.30
C ILE A 91 1.41 5.37 8.84
N ASN A 92 2.31 6.29 9.07
CA ASN A 92 2.00 7.61 9.60
C ASN A 92 2.51 8.73 8.67
N GLN A 93 2.24 9.97 9.05
CA GLN A 93 2.65 11.13 8.24
C GLN A 93 4.17 11.24 8.04
N ARG A 94 4.98 10.76 9.01
CA ARG A 94 6.45 10.75 8.87
C ARG A 94 6.88 9.77 7.79
N ASP A 95 6.26 8.59 7.74
CA ASP A 95 6.52 7.58 6.70
C ASP A 95 6.16 8.16 5.33
N MET A 96 5.00 8.84 5.23
CA MET A 96 4.56 9.48 4.00
C MET A 96 5.53 10.59 3.56
N ARG A 97 5.98 11.44 4.46
CA ARG A 97 6.99 12.47 4.16
C ARG A 97 8.29 11.86 3.66
N SER A 98 8.75 10.76 4.28
CA SER A 98 9.97 10.05 3.87
C SER A 98 9.84 9.48 2.45
N ILE A 99 8.71 8.86 2.12
CA ILE A 99 8.46 8.34 0.77
C ILE A 99 8.34 9.47 -0.27
N LEU A 100 7.69 10.57 0.06
CA LEU A 100 7.61 11.73 -0.83
C LEU A 100 8.99 12.36 -1.06
N ALA A 101 9.83 12.42 -0.03
CA ALA A 101 11.20 12.89 -0.16
C ALA A 101 12.03 11.95 -1.05
N LEU A 102 11.91 10.63 -0.86
CA LEU A 102 12.57 9.64 -1.72
C LEU A 102 12.09 9.74 -3.16
N TRP A 103 10.77 9.81 -3.40
CA TRP A 103 10.20 10.01 -4.72
C TRP A 103 10.72 11.30 -5.37
N GLY A 104 10.70 12.41 -4.63
CA GLY A 104 11.20 13.70 -5.13
C GLY A 104 12.68 13.67 -5.48
N ALA A 105 13.50 12.98 -4.70
CA ALA A 105 14.94 12.86 -4.93
C ALA A 105 15.29 11.90 -6.09
N THR A 106 14.47 10.87 -6.34
CA THR A 106 14.77 9.84 -7.36
C THR A 106 14.17 10.13 -8.72
N VAL A 107 12.92 10.62 -8.75
CA VAL A 107 12.15 10.81 -9.99
C VAL A 107 11.70 12.26 -10.14
N GLY A 108 11.23 12.86 -9.05
CA GLY A 108 10.68 14.20 -9.07
C GLY A 108 9.33 14.31 -9.78
N TYR A 109 8.98 15.52 -10.17
CA TYR A 109 7.73 15.82 -10.84
C TYR A 109 7.97 16.34 -12.27
N SER A 110 6.94 16.21 -13.11
CA SER A 110 7.00 16.65 -14.49
C SER A 110 6.84 18.17 -14.63
N PRO A 111 7.60 18.85 -15.49
CA PRO A 111 7.39 20.27 -15.80
C PRO A 111 6.03 20.56 -16.45
N LYS A 112 5.34 19.53 -16.95
CA LYS A 112 3.97 19.65 -17.48
C LYS A 112 2.90 19.47 -16.38
N GLY A 113 3.32 19.25 -15.14
CA GLY A 113 2.47 18.98 -13.99
C GLY A 113 2.43 17.50 -13.63
N THR A 114 2.16 17.26 -12.36
CA THR A 114 2.11 15.92 -11.75
C THR A 114 0.92 15.81 -10.82
N THR A 115 0.17 14.73 -10.90
CA THR A 115 -0.90 14.39 -9.96
C THR A 115 -0.48 13.23 -9.08
N LEU A 116 -0.52 13.44 -7.76
CA LEU A 116 -0.33 12.39 -6.76
C LEU A 116 -1.70 11.83 -6.39
N VAL A 117 -1.96 10.59 -6.75
CA VAL A 117 -3.22 9.90 -6.43
C VAL A 117 -3.02 9.15 -5.14
N VAL A 118 -3.78 9.52 -4.11
CA VAL A 118 -3.69 8.94 -2.77
C VAL A 118 -5.04 8.46 -2.30
N GLU A 119 -5.04 7.45 -1.44
CA GLU A 119 -6.27 7.00 -0.79
C GLU A 119 -6.69 7.91 0.36
N ASN A 120 -8.00 7.93 0.64
CA ASN A 120 -8.55 8.64 1.79
C ASN A 120 -8.27 7.94 3.14
N GLY A 121 -7.52 6.83 3.12
CA GLY A 121 -7.23 5.97 4.27
C GLY A 121 -5.87 6.25 4.93
N THR A 122 -5.12 5.19 5.11
CA THR A 122 -3.86 5.14 5.88
C THR A 122 -2.71 5.93 5.28
N ALA A 123 -2.65 6.05 3.96
CA ALA A 123 -1.62 6.82 3.26
C ALA A 123 -2.03 8.28 2.99
N ALA A 124 -2.89 8.85 3.84
CA ALA A 124 -3.39 10.20 3.63
C ALA A 124 -2.29 11.26 3.76
N ILE A 125 -2.07 12.02 2.70
CA ILE A 125 -1.28 13.25 2.74
C ILE A 125 -2.10 14.29 3.52
N SER A 126 -1.52 14.92 4.57
CA SER A 126 -2.19 15.98 5.28
C SER A 126 -2.41 17.19 4.37
N LYS A 127 -3.40 18.03 4.70
CA LYS A 127 -3.67 19.27 3.94
C LYS A 127 -2.45 20.18 3.91
N GLU A 128 -1.76 20.31 5.04
CA GLU A 128 -0.52 21.07 5.17
C GLU A 128 0.57 20.57 4.20
N LEU A 129 0.74 19.24 4.11
CA LEU A 129 1.72 18.66 3.20
C LEU A 129 1.32 18.85 1.72
N GLU A 130 0.02 18.76 1.42
CA GLU A 130 -0.51 19.06 0.09
C GLU A 130 -0.21 20.50 -0.32
N ASP A 131 -0.49 21.46 0.57
CA ASP A 131 -0.23 22.88 0.33
C ASP A 131 1.27 23.15 0.17
N LEU A 132 2.11 22.51 0.99
CA LEU A 132 3.56 22.60 0.86
C LEU A 132 4.04 22.11 -0.52
N LEU A 133 3.59 20.92 -0.96
CA LEU A 133 3.95 20.36 -2.26
C LEU A 133 3.50 21.27 -3.41
N TYR A 134 2.29 21.80 -3.32
CA TYR A 134 1.75 22.72 -4.32
C TYR A 134 2.60 23.99 -4.43
N HIS A 135 2.89 24.65 -3.30
CA HIS A 135 3.68 25.88 -3.30
C HIS A 135 5.14 25.65 -3.67
N ALA A 136 5.78 24.62 -3.14
CA ALA A 136 7.18 24.30 -3.44
C ALA A 136 7.40 23.94 -4.92
N SER A 137 6.39 23.40 -5.60
CA SER A 137 6.45 23.06 -7.02
C SER A 137 5.97 24.17 -7.95
N GLY A 138 5.60 25.35 -7.43
CA GLY A 138 4.97 26.43 -8.22
C GLY A 138 3.62 26.01 -8.80
N GLY A 139 2.87 25.17 -8.11
CA GLY A 139 1.54 24.69 -8.52
C GLY A 139 1.55 23.47 -9.46
N LEU A 140 2.71 22.93 -9.75
CA LEU A 140 2.84 21.79 -10.67
C LEU A 140 2.45 20.45 -10.02
N ILE A 141 2.59 20.30 -8.71
CA ILE A 141 2.15 19.12 -7.98
C ILE A 141 0.73 19.31 -7.44
N LYS A 142 -0.17 18.39 -7.77
CA LYS A 142 -1.54 18.34 -7.27
C LYS A 142 -1.80 17.00 -6.59
N VAL A 143 -2.60 17.01 -5.53
CA VAL A 143 -3.01 15.78 -4.84
C VAL A 143 -4.46 15.47 -5.19
N ASP A 144 -4.71 14.27 -5.69
CA ASP A 144 -6.05 13.74 -5.96
C ASP A 144 -6.35 12.58 -4.99
N ARG A 145 -7.36 12.80 -4.14
CA ARG A 145 -7.84 11.79 -3.17
C ARG A 145 -9.00 10.96 -3.69
N SER A 146 -9.52 11.25 -4.85
CA SER A 146 -10.69 10.56 -5.43
C SER A 146 -10.33 9.51 -6.47
N GLY A 147 -9.07 9.44 -6.84
CA GLY A 147 -8.59 8.62 -7.96
C GLY A 147 -8.74 9.33 -9.31
N ILE A 148 -8.05 8.80 -10.30
CA ILE A 148 -8.05 9.34 -11.67
C ILE A 148 -9.48 9.25 -12.24
N GLY A 149 -10.13 10.37 -12.49
CA GLY A 149 -11.38 10.39 -13.25
C GLY A 149 -12.64 10.95 -12.59
N GLY A 150 -12.51 11.87 -11.65
CA GLY A 150 -13.54 12.92 -11.45
C GLY A 150 -14.96 12.53 -11.06
N VAL A 151 -15.22 11.35 -10.53
CA VAL A 151 -16.57 11.00 -9.98
C VAL A 151 -16.85 11.69 -8.64
N ARG A 152 -16.05 12.73 -8.34
CA ARG A 152 -16.11 13.47 -7.07
C ARG A 152 -17.41 14.22 -6.84
N GLN A 153 -18.15 14.57 -7.87
CA GLN A 153 -19.26 15.53 -7.73
C GLN A 153 -20.62 14.89 -7.43
N THR A 154 -20.87 13.68 -7.84
CA THR A 154 -22.20 13.08 -7.74
C THR A 154 -22.50 12.37 -6.43
N LEU A 155 -21.49 12.00 -5.65
CA LEU A 155 -21.69 11.23 -4.40
C LEU A 155 -21.49 12.04 -3.11
N LYS A 156 -21.18 13.35 -3.20
CA LYS A 156 -20.98 14.21 -2.03
C LYS A 156 -22.25 14.64 -1.30
N GLN A 157 -23.42 14.44 -1.87
CA GLN A 157 -24.66 15.02 -1.34
C GLN A 157 -25.48 14.13 -0.40
N GLY A 158 -24.99 13.01 0.02
CA GLY A 158 -25.75 12.21 0.97
C GLY A 158 -24.89 11.25 1.78
N HIS A 159 -24.70 11.56 3.04
CA HIS A 159 -24.14 10.78 4.14
C HIS A 159 -22.62 10.89 4.39
N GLY A 160 -22.28 11.78 5.33
CA GLY A 160 -21.16 11.57 6.26
C GLY A 160 -19.75 11.46 5.68
N GLY A 161 -19.38 12.30 4.75
CA GLY A 161 -17.98 12.75 4.64
C GLY A 161 -16.89 11.80 4.17
N ARG A 162 -17.12 10.53 3.92
CA ARG A 162 -16.15 9.62 3.32
C ARG A 162 -16.51 9.36 1.86
N GLY A 163 -15.81 10.02 0.95
CA GLY A 163 -15.95 9.77 -0.49
C GLY A 163 -15.72 8.28 -0.78
N VAL A 164 -16.65 7.67 -1.51
CA VAL A 164 -16.45 6.30 -2.02
C VAL A 164 -15.47 6.42 -3.17
N GLY A 165 -14.21 6.04 -2.93
CA GLY A 165 -13.22 5.92 -4.01
C GLY A 165 -13.68 4.87 -5.03
N ASN A 166 -13.35 5.06 -6.30
CA ASN A 166 -13.57 4.02 -7.29
C ASN A 166 -12.40 3.01 -7.21
N PRO A 167 -12.63 1.77 -6.76
CA PRO A 167 -11.56 0.79 -6.60
C PRO A 167 -10.81 0.49 -7.90
N ARG A 168 -11.44 0.68 -9.06
CA ARG A 168 -10.80 0.41 -10.37
C ARG A 168 -9.70 1.41 -10.75
N HIS A 169 -9.65 2.58 -10.10
CA HIS A 169 -8.56 3.54 -10.34
C HIS A 169 -7.20 3.01 -9.84
N LYS A 170 -7.23 2.01 -8.98
CA LYS A 170 -6.04 1.35 -8.43
C LYS A 170 -5.70 0.01 -9.10
N ALA A 171 -6.43 -0.40 -10.14
CA ALA A 171 -6.21 -1.69 -10.80
C ALA A 171 -4.75 -1.92 -11.20
N ALA A 172 -4.01 -0.87 -11.57
CA ALA A 172 -2.59 -0.96 -11.87
C ALA A 172 -1.76 -1.30 -10.63
N LEU A 173 -2.07 -0.72 -9.47
CA LEU A 173 -1.44 -1.03 -8.19
C LEU A 173 -1.83 -2.41 -7.69
N GLU A 174 -3.11 -2.77 -7.75
CA GLU A 174 -3.59 -4.09 -7.38
C GLU A 174 -2.93 -5.20 -8.21
N SER A 175 -2.81 -4.98 -9.52
CA SER A 175 -2.08 -5.90 -10.41
C SER A 175 -0.61 -6.01 -10.03
N TYR A 176 0.03 -4.89 -9.64
CA TYR A 176 1.40 -4.88 -9.16
C TYR A 176 1.54 -5.63 -7.83
N HIS A 177 0.63 -5.41 -6.88
CA HIS A 177 0.62 -6.10 -5.60
C HIS A 177 0.43 -7.62 -5.78
N ASN A 178 -0.50 -8.03 -6.63
CA ASN A 178 -0.69 -9.45 -6.95
C ASN A 178 0.57 -10.09 -7.55
N LEU A 179 1.26 -9.40 -8.46
CA LEU A 179 2.52 -9.87 -9.00
C LEU A 179 3.61 -9.98 -7.93
N GLN A 180 3.67 -9.02 -7.00
CA GLN A 180 4.60 -9.04 -5.88
C GLN A 180 4.31 -10.22 -4.93
N HIS A 181 3.05 -10.42 -4.54
CA HIS A 181 2.62 -11.55 -3.69
C HIS A 181 2.98 -12.89 -4.33
N ASN A 182 2.72 -13.06 -5.62
CA ASN A 182 3.11 -14.27 -6.35
C ASN A 182 4.63 -14.51 -6.32
N ARG A 183 5.43 -13.45 -6.41
CA ARG A 183 6.89 -13.56 -6.38
C ARG A 183 7.44 -13.91 -5.00
N ILE A 184 6.80 -13.47 -3.93
CA ILE A 184 7.24 -13.76 -2.56
C ILE A 184 6.62 -15.04 -1.99
N SER A 185 5.64 -15.65 -2.65
CA SER A 185 4.89 -16.82 -2.14
C SER A 185 5.74 -18.07 -1.88
N HIS A 186 6.92 -18.17 -2.49
CA HIS A 186 7.85 -19.27 -2.29
C HIS A 186 8.95 -18.99 -1.25
N LEU A 187 8.97 -17.77 -0.70
CA LEU A 187 9.99 -17.40 0.29
C LEU A 187 9.68 -18.00 1.68
N PRO A 188 10.71 -18.28 2.49
CA PRO A 188 10.51 -18.70 3.87
C PRO A 188 9.69 -17.64 4.64
N GLY A 189 8.62 -18.07 5.27
CA GLY A 189 7.73 -17.15 5.99
C GLY A 189 6.50 -16.69 5.20
N ALA A 190 6.33 -17.11 3.93
CA ALA A 190 5.13 -16.82 3.16
C ALA A 190 3.86 -17.28 3.89
N THR A 191 2.85 -16.39 3.97
CA THR A 191 1.61 -16.63 4.72
C THR A 191 0.47 -17.18 3.84
N GLY A 192 0.70 -17.27 2.53
CA GLY A 192 -0.27 -17.71 1.54
C GLY A 192 -1.28 -16.63 1.15
N HIS A 193 -1.90 -16.83 -0.02
CA HIS A 193 -2.78 -15.84 -0.66
C HIS A 193 -4.11 -15.65 0.10
N ASP A 194 -4.58 -16.69 0.81
CA ASP A 194 -5.87 -16.68 1.50
C ASP A 194 -5.80 -16.17 2.96
N ARG A 195 -4.68 -15.56 3.36
CA ARG A 195 -4.40 -15.13 4.73
C ARG A 195 -4.46 -16.23 5.78
N THR A 196 -4.62 -17.46 5.36
CA THR A 196 -4.49 -18.63 6.21
C THR A 196 -3.04 -19.07 6.18
N PRO A 197 -2.32 -18.96 7.31
CA PRO A 197 -0.92 -19.37 7.33
C PRO A 197 -0.79 -20.82 6.92
N PRO A 198 0.11 -21.18 5.99
CA PRO A 198 0.41 -22.57 5.70
C PRO A 198 0.77 -23.32 6.99
N GLU A 199 0.42 -24.60 7.10
CA GLU A 199 0.77 -25.42 8.28
C GLU A 199 2.28 -25.37 8.58
N THR A 200 3.09 -25.29 7.54
CA THR A 200 4.54 -25.14 7.62
C THR A 200 4.99 -23.84 8.30
N LEU A 201 4.20 -22.76 8.22
CA LEU A 201 4.54 -21.49 8.85
C LEU A 201 4.58 -21.60 10.36
N HIS A 202 3.64 -22.32 10.97
CA HIS A 202 3.64 -22.54 12.41
C HIS A 202 4.89 -23.29 12.89
N GLY A 203 5.34 -24.27 12.11
CA GLY A 203 6.60 -24.99 12.36
C GLY A 203 7.81 -24.06 12.25
N LEU A 204 7.86 -23.25 11.20
CA LEU A 204 8.92 -22.29 10.96
C LEU A 204 9.00 -21.23 12.07
N VAL A 205 7.88 -20.66 12.48
CA VAL A 205 7.81 -19.66 13.56
C VAL A 205 8.31 -20.25 14.89
N ARG A 206 7.91 -21.48 15.22
CA ARG A 206 8.39 -22.16 16.43
C ARG A 206 9.89 -22.44 16.38
N ALA A 207 10.40 -22.90 15.23
CA ALA A 207 11.83 -23.15 15.04
C ALA A 207 12.64 -21.84 15.21
N GLU A 208 12.15 -20.75 14.65
CA GLU A 208 12.77 -19.43 14.78
C GLU A 208 12.78 -18.95 16.23
N GLU A 209 11.69 -19.11 16.97
CA GLU A 209 11.62 -18.77 18.40
C GLU A 209 12.62 -19.58 19.25
N GLN A 210 12.78 -20.87 18.92
CA GLN A 210 13.77 -21.72 19.59
C GLN A 210 15.20 -21.28 19.26
N LEU A 211 15.44 -20.92 18.00
CA LEU A 211 16.74 -20.42 17.55
C LEU A 211 17.09 -19.13 18.27
N ILE A 212 16.20 -18.15 18.34
CA ILE A 212 16.41 -16.87 19.05
C ILE A 212 16.74 -17.13 20.53
N LYS A 213 15.99 -18.01 21.21
CA LYS A 213 16.26 -18.41 22.59
C LYS A 213 17.61 -19.09 22.76
N ALA A 214 18.05 -19.86 21.76
CA ALA A 214 19.37 -20.50 21.79
C ALA A 214 20.49 -19.46 21.57
N MET A 215 20.30 -18.52 20.65
CA MET A 215 21.23 -17.42 20.39
C MET A 215 21.47 -16.55 21.62
N ASP A 216 20.43 -16.28 22.41
CA ASP A 216 20.50 -15.51 23.66
C ASP A 216 21.41 -16.15 24.73
N LYS A 217 21.60 -17.45 24.65
CA LYS A 217 22.47 -18.20 25.58
C LYS A 217 23.92 -18.34 25.10
N LEU A 218 24.20 -17.93 23.87
CA LEU A 218 25.54 -18.03 23.27
C LEU A 218 26.31 -16.71 23.38
N PRO A 219 27.66 -16.78 23.43
CA PRO A 219 28.48 -15.60 23.22
C PRO A 219 28.20 -14.93 21.87
N ALA A 220 28.23 -13.60 21.80
CA ALA A 220 27.85 -12.82 20.61
C ALA A 220 28.56 -13.28 19.32
N ASN A 221 29.82 -13.67 19.41
CA ASN A 221 30.60 -14.18 18.27
C ASN A 221 30.13 -15.52 17.73
N LYS A 222 29.48 -16.34 18.55
CA LYS A 222 28.84 -17.60 18.12
C LYS A 222 27.42 -17.39 17.69
N ALA A 223 26.66 -16.55 18.39
CA ALA A 223 25.30 -16.20 18.02
C ALA A 223 25.24 -15.59 16.62
N GLY A 224 26.15 -14.69 16.27
CA GLY A 224 26.20 -14.05 14.94
C GLY A 224 26.59 -14.98 13.78
N GLN A 225 27.00 -16.23 14.05
CA GLN A 225 27.25 -17.25 13.02
C GLN A 225 26.02 -18.06 12.66
N LEU A 226 24.96 -17.99 13.47
CA LEU A 226 23.71 -18.69 13.22
C LEU A 226 22.86 -17.87 12.22
N LYS A 227 22.24 -18.59 11.29
CA LYS A 227 21.34 -17.99 10.31
C LYS A 227 19.90 -18.19 10.75
N HIS A 228 19.10 -17.16 10.61
CA HIS A 228 17.67 -17.23 10.82
C HIS A 228 16.98 -18.14 9.78
N TYR A 229 15.90 -18.78 10.16
CA TYR A 229 15.06 -19.54 9.22
C TYR A 229 14.12 -18.62 8.43
N MET A 230 13.76 -17.49 9.01
CA MET A 230 12.93 -16.47 8.39
C MET A 230 13.80 -15.35 7.82
N LEU A 231 13.31 -14.69 6.78
CA LEU A 231 13.99 -13.50 6.24
C LEU A 231 13.94 -12.36 7.26
N THR A 232 15.01 -11.58 7.29
CA THR A 232 15.03 -10.33 8.02
C THR A 232 14.51 -9.18 7.17
N MET A 233 14.12 -8.07 7.81
CA MET A 233 13.71 -6.85 7.09
C MET A 233 14.82 -6.31 6.18
N ASP A 234 16.10 -6.46 6.60
CA ASP A 234 17.25 -6.00 5.83
C ASP A 234 17.47 -6.84 4.56
N GLU A 235 17.16 -8.15 4.61
CA GLU A 235 17.23 -9.03 3.45
C GLU A 235 16.04 -8.83 2.48
N LEU A 236 14.94 -8.26 2.96
CA LEU A 236 13.75 -7.98 2.15
C LEU A 236 13.85 -6.61 1.45
N SER A 237 14.64 -5.67 1.97
CA SER A 237 14.81 -4.31 1.43
C SER A 237 15.84 -4.27 0.31
#